data_59bcd422e7141604f94d0696fe431e4f
#
_entry.id   59bcd422e7141604f94d0696fe431e4f
#
_cell.length_a   1.000
_cell.length_b   1.000
_cell.length_c   1.000
_cell.angle_alpha   90.00
_cell.angle_beta   90.00
_cell.angle_gamma   90.00
#
_symmetry.space_group_name_H-M   'P 1'
#
loop_
_entity.id
_entity.type
_entity.pdbx_description
1 polymer ?
#
loop_
_entity_poly.entity_id
_entity_poly.type
_entity_poly.pdbx_seq_one_letter_code
_entity_poly.pdbx_strand_id
1 'polypeptide(L)'
;MQGRARPLTTIDYRFLRMYTQAEESVVAAKYDKEYLPITGYGDFVKNAVVLAYGKDSSAVKEGRVAATQSISGTGALRIGGAFLQRHYPHSKTIFLPTPSWGNHTPIFKDSGLEVKQYRYYDKKTVGLDFQGMIEDIKVCIRAVRYIAAFRHS
;
A
#
# COMPACT_ATOMS: atom_id res chain seq x y z
N MET A 1 29.18 1.58 36.27
CA MET A 1 28.79 2.79 35.55
C MET A 1 27.26 2.88 35.59
N GLN A 2 26.72 3.74 36.43
CA GLN A 2 25.27 3.98 36.52
C GLN A 2 24.87 4.93 35.36
N GLY A 3 24.16 4.41 34.36
CA GLY A 3 23.58 5.21 33.31
C GLY A 3 22.53 6.15 33.91
N ARG A 4 22.81 7.46 33.91
CA ARG A 4 21.79 8.47 34.25
C ARG A 4 20.68 8.39 33.21
N ALA A 5 19.46 8.03 33.67
CA ALA A 5 18.26 8.17 32.85
C ALA A 5 18.15 9.64 32.39
N ARG A 6 17.99 9.88 31.08
CA ARG A 6 17.71 11.23 30.55
C ARG A 6 16.36 11.68 31.13
N PRO A 7 16.23 12.90 31.64
CA PRO A 7 14.93 13.42 32.03
C PRO A 7 14.03 13.51 30.76
N LEU A 8 12.79 13.03 30.87
CA LEU A 8 11.79 13.16 29.82
C LEU A 8 11.56 14.65 29.53
N THR A 9 11.54 15.02 28.25
CA THR A 9 11.26 16.41 27.83
C THR A 9 9.76 16.74 28.00
N THR A 10 9.41 18.02 28.05
CA THR A 10 8.01 18.45 28.15
C THR A 10 7.13 17.90 27.00
N ILE A 11 7.73 17.64 25.83
CA ILE A 11 7.06 17.03 24.66
C ILE A 11 6.71 15.57 24.97
N ASP A 12 7.61 14.83 25.59
CA ASP A 12 7.41 13.43 25.96
C ASP A 12 6.23 13.26 26.94
N TYR A 13 6.07 14.17 27.89
CA TYR A 13 4.96 14.17 28.82
C TYR A 13 3.60 14.43 28.17
N ARG A 14 3.52 15.35 27.21
CA ARG A 14 2.29 15.62 26.46
C ARG A 14 1.91 14.42 25.60
N PHE A 15 2.87 13.81 24.97
CA PHE A 15 2.67 12.63 24.14
C PHE A 15 2.15 11.45 24.98
N LEU A 16 2.79 11.18 26.13
CA LEU A 16 2.35 10.15 27.06
C LEU A 16 0.91 10.40 27.56
N ARG A 17 0.56 11.64 27.91
CA ARG A 17 -0.81 11.98 28.33
C ARG A 17 -1.85 11.70 27.24
N MET A 18 -1.56 12.04 25.98
CA MET A 18 -2.46 11.74 24.87
C MET A 18 -2.67 10.23 24.70
N TYR A 19 -1.63 9.44 24.81
CA TYR A 19 -1.74 7.97 24.77
C TYR A 19 -2.59 7.44 25.92
N THR A 20 -2.32 7.84 27.15
CA THR A 20 -3.09 7.40 28.31
C THR A 20 -4.57 7.77 28.20
N GLN A 21 -4.88 8.99 27.77
CA GLN A 21 -6.26 9.41 27.53
C GLN A 21 -6.94 8.61 26.41
N ALA A 22 -6.22 8.29 25.34
CA ALA A 22 -6.73 7.46 24.26
C ALA A 22 -7.01 6.03 24.72
N GLU A 23 -6.10 5.43 25.47
CA GLU A 23 -6.30 4.09 26.06
C GLU A 23 -7.49 4.06 27.02
N GLU A 24 -7.59 5.03 27.94
CA GLU A 24 -8.74 5.16 28.85
C GLU A 24 -10.06 5.28 28.08
N SER A 25 -10.08 6.07 27.01
CA SER A 25 -11.26 6.24 26.15
C SER A 25 -11.64 4.95 25.46
N VAL A 26 -10.68 4.21 24.92
CA VAL A 26 -10.90 2.91 24.27
C VAL A 26 -11.44 1.88 25.27
N VAL A 27 -10.88 1.82 26.47
CA VAL A 27 -11.36 0.92 27.52
C VAL A 27 -12.77 1.28 27.98
N ALA A 28 -13.05 2.58 28.17
CA ALA A 28 -14.37 3.07 28.59
C ALA A 28 -15.46 2.81 27.56
N ALA A 29 -15.12 2.86 26.27
CA ALA A 29 -16.05 2.62 25.17
C ALA A 29 -16.52 1.16 25.06
N LYS A 30 -15.87 0.20 25.76
CA LYS A 30 -16.22 -1.24 25.76
C LYS A 30 -16.47 -1.79 24.36
N TYR A 31 -15.61 -1.43 23.41
CA TYR A 31 -15.70 -1.93 22.04
C TYR A 31 -15.69 -3.46 22.03
N ASP A 32 -16.43 -4.02 21.09
CA ASP A 32 -16.37 -5.43 20.76
C ASP A 32 -14.94 -5.82 20.35
N LYS A 33 -14.44 -6.93 20.91
CA LYS A 33 -13.08 -7.46 20.66
C LYS A 33 -13.10 -8.75 19.84
N GLU A 34 -14.26 -9.08 19.28
CA GLU A 34 -14.40 -10.25 18.42
C GLU A 34 -13.71 -10.05 17.05
N TYR A 35 -13.57 -11.15 16.33
CA TYR A 35 -13.00 -11.14 14.99
C TYR A 35 -13.82 -10.28 14.04
N LEU A 36 -13.12 -9.46 13.27
CA LEU A 36 -13.74 -8.73 12.15
C LEU A 36 -14.09 -9.69 10.99
N PRO A 37 -15.02 -9.31 10.11
CA PRO A 37 -15.25 -10.02 8.86
C PRO A 37 -13.96 -10.19 8.04
N ILE A 38 -13.94 -11.19 7.13
CA ILE A 38 -12.75 -11.49 6.28
C ILE A 38 -12.25 -10.25 5.51
N THR A 39 -13.16 -9.36 5.11
CA THR A 39 -12.83 -8.11 4.41
C THR A 39 -12.34 -7.00 5.33
N GLY A 40 -12.36 -7.20 6.65
CA GLY A 40 -11.97 -6.21 7.64
C GLY A 40 -13.13 -5.32 8.11
N TYR A 41 -12.82 -4.19 8.72
CA TYR A 41 -13.81 -3.24 9.22
C TYR A 41 -14.45 -2.45 8.07
N GLY A 42 -15.75 -2.65 7.86
CA GLY A 42 -16.45 -2.16 6.68
C GLY A 42 -16.37 -0.66 6.46
N ASP A 43 -16.54 0.16 7.50
CA ASP A 43 -16.45 1.62 7.37
C ASP A 43 -15.04 2.08 7.05
N PHE A 44 -14.01 1.43 7.60
CA PHE A 44 -12.62 1.72 7.24
C PHE A 44 -12.36 1.45 5.76
N VAL A 45 -12.78 0.27 5.27
CA VAL A 45 -12.61 -0.13 3.86
C VAL A 45 -13.34 0.84 2.94
N LYS A 46 -14.59 1.18 3.25
CA LYS A 46 -15.40 2.13 2.47
C LYS A 46 -14.76 3.52 2.41
N ASN A 47 -14.34 4.05 3.55
CA ASN A 47 -13.73 5.37 3.61
C ASN A 47 -12.36 5.40 2.92
N ALA A 48 -11.57 4.31 3.00
CA ALA A 48 -10.30 4.19 2.29
C ALA A 48 -10.51 4.19 0.77
N VAL A 49 -11.54 3.51 0.26
CA VAL A 49 -11.91 3.52 -1.16
C VAL A 49 -12.31 4.92 -1.61
N VAL A 50 -13.16 5.60 -0.83
CA VAL A 50 -13.58 6.98 -1.15
C VAL A 50 -12.40 7.96 -1.11
N LEU A 51 -11.47 7.79 -0.17
CA LEU A 51 -10.25 8.60 -0.10
C LEU A 51 -9.35 8.39 -1.33
N ALA A 52 -9.19 7.15 -1.77
CA ALA A 52 -8.30 6.80 -2.88
C ALA A 52 -8.84 7.19 -4.25
N TYR A 53 -10.13 7.00 -4.48
CA TYR A 53 -10.76 7.17 -5.81
C TYR A 53 -11.62 8.44 -5.91
N GLY A 54 -12.00 9.04 -4.79
CA GLY A 54 -13.00 10.11 -4.74
C GLY A 54 -14.44 9.56 -4.74
N LYS A 55 -15.31 10.22 -3.98
CA LYS A 55 -16.73 9.84 -3.84
C LYS A 55 -17.49 9.84 -5.16
N ASP A 56 -17.06 10.66 -6.11
CA ASP A 56 -17.71 10.87 -7.40
C ASP A 56 -17.16 10.02 -8.53
N SER A 57 -16.15 9.20 -8.25
CA SER A 57 -15.56 8.26 -9.22
C SER A 57 -16.61 7.31 -9.78
N SER A 58 -16.66 7.15 -11.10
CA SER A 58 -17.53 6.19 -11.76
C SER A 58 -17.25 4.75 -11.29
N ALA A 59 -15.99 4.41 -11.05
CA ALA A 59 -15.60 3.10 -10.54
C ALA A 59 -16.23 2.78 -9.18
N VAL A 60 -16.34 3.78 -8.30
CA VAL A 60 -16.98 3.63 -6.99
C VAL A 60 -18.49 3.57 -7.12
N LYS A 61 -19.10 4.48 -7.90
CA LYS A 61 -20.55 4.53 -8.10
C LYS A 61 -21.12 3.27 -8.77
N GLU A 62 -20.38 2.70 -9.70
CA GLU A 62 -20.73 1.48 -10.44
C GLU A 62 -20.36 0.17 -9.71
N GLY A 63 -19.80 0.25 -8.50
CA GLY A 63 -19.41 -0.93 -7.73
C GLY A 63 -18.26 -1.74 -8.34
N ARG A 64 -17.40 -1.12 -9.14
CA ARG A 64 -16.25 -1.78 -9.80
C ARG A 64 -14.99 -1.84 -8.96
N VAL A 65 -15.06 -1.42 -7.70
CA VAL A 65 -13.93 -1.46 -6.77
C VAL A 65 -14.17 -2.53 -5.71
N ALA A 66 -13.33 -3.55 -5.69
CA ALA A 66 -13.24 -4.48 -4.59
C ALA A 66 -12.11 -4.07 -3.65
N ALA A 67 -12.35 -4.08 -2.36
CA ALA A 67 -11.36 -3.68 -1.37
C ALA A 67 -11.43 -4.54 -0.12
N THR A 68 -10.31 -4.70 0.54
CA THR A 68 -10.18 -5.43 1.81
C THR A 68 -9.15 -4.76 2.69
N GLN A 69 -9.35 -4.83 3.99
CA GLN A 69 -8.35 -4.41 4.96
C GLN A 69 -7.21 -5.41 5.02
N SER A 70 -6.01 -4.92 5.27
CA SER A 70 -4.80 -5.72 5.43
C SER A 70 -3.95 -5.24 6.59
N ILE A 71 -2.97 -6.03 6.99
CA ILE A 71 -1.97 -5.65 7.99
C ILE A 71 -0.87 -4.86 7.27
N SER A 72 -0.94 -3.53 7.35
CA SER A 72 -0.01 -2.56 6.75
C SER A 72 0.19 -2.71 5.22
N GLY A 73 1.10 -1.92 4.67
CA GLY A 73 1.47 -1.97 3.25
C GLY A 73 2.06 -3.32 2.82
N THR A 74 2.87 -3.94 3.66
CA THR A 74 3.47 -5.26 3.39
C THR A 74 2.40 -6.34 3.22
N GLY A 75 1.41 -6.38 4.12
CA GLY A 75 0.27 -7.29 4.00
C GLY A 75 -0.56 -7.02 2.75
N ALA A 76 -0.81 -5.75 2.42
CA ALA A 76 -1.51 -5.36 1.20
C ALA A 76 -0.81 -5.86 -0.07
N LEU A 77 0.50 -5.66 -0.15
CA LEU A 77 1.31 -6.13 -1.28
C LEU A 77 1.28 -7.65 -1.41
N ARG A 78 1.36 -8.37 -0.30
CA ARG A 78 1.31 -9.83 -0.29
C ARG A 78 -0.04 -10.36 -0.77
N ILE A 79 -1.14 -9.80 -0.27
CA ILE A 79 -2.49 -10.16 -0.70
C ILE A 79 -2.68 -9.86 -2.18
N GLY A 80 -2.30 -8.65 -2.63
CA GLY A 80 -2.36 -8.26 -4.04
C GLY A 80 -1.52 -9.16 -4.94
N GLY A 81 -0.28 -9.46 -4.54
CA GLY A 81 0.61 -10.36 -5.27
C GLY A 81 0.04 -11.78 -5.41
N ALA A 82 -0.46 -12.34 -4.31
CA ALA A 82 -1.09 -13.66 -4.32
C ALA A 82 -2.38 -13.69 -5.17
N PHE A 83 -3.17 -12.63 -5.13
CA PHE A 83 -4.37 -12.49 -5.96
C PHE A 83 -4.03 -12.45 -7.44
N LEU A 84 -3.07 -11.61 -7.84
CA LEU A 84 -2.62 -11.52 -9.23
C LEU A 84 -2.02 -12.84 -9.72
N GLN A 85 -1.23 -13.51 -8.89
CA GLN A 85 -0.65 -14.81 -9.24
C GLN A 85 -1.73 -15.85 -9.52
N ARG A 86 -2.78 -15.90 -8.71
CA ARG A 86 -3.84 -16.92 -8.84
C ARG A 86 -4.85 -16.59 -9.94
N HIS A 87 -5.28 -15.35 -10.00
CA HIS A 87 -6.48 -14.98 -10.74
C HIS A 87 -6.23 -14.16 -12.01
N TYR A 88 -5.05 -13.49 -12.13
CA TYR A 88 -4.76 -12.72 -13.34
C TYR A 88 -4.28 -13.65 -14.47
N PRO A 89 -5.04 -13.78 -15.56
CA PRO A 89 -4.80 -14.85 -16.55
C PRO A 89 -3.66 -14.55 -17.53
N HIS A 90 -3.19 -13.28 -17.63
CA HIS A 90 -2.33 -12.89 -18.74
C HIS A 90 -0.84 -12.94 -18.40
N SER A 91 -0.36 -12.14 -17.45
CA SER A 91 1.06 -12.05 -17.13
C SER A 91 1.31 -12.24 -15.65
N LYS A 92 2.34 -12.98 -15.31
CA LYS A 92 2.83 -13.14 -13.94
C LYS A 92 4.04 -12.26 -13.65
N THR A 93 4.25 -11.23 -14.46
CA THR A 93 5.34 -10.26 -14.30
C THR A 93 4.81 -8.98 -13.68
N ILE A 94 5.50 -8.48 -12.66
CA ILE A 94 5.26 -7.17 -12.05
C ILE A 94 6.47 -6.28 -12.25
N PHE A 95 6.25 -4.99 -12.51
CA PHE A 95 7.29 -4.01 -12.74
C PHE A 95 7.39 -3.07 -11.55
N LEU A 96 8.60 -2.90 -11.02
CA LEU A 96 8.90 -2.01 -9.90
C LEU A 96 9.83 -0.89 -10.32
N PRO A 97 9.71 0.32 -9.75
CA PRO A 97 10.65 1.40 -10.01
C PRO A 97 12.04 1.09 -9.45
N THR A 98 13.08 1.65 -10.08
CA THR A 98 14.44 1.63 -9.54
C THR A 98 14.86 3.06 -9.16
N PRO A 99 15.15 3.33 -7.87
CA PRO A 99 15.07 2.42 -6.72
C PRO A 99 13.65 2.14 -6.26
N SER A 100 13.46 1.08 -5.49
CA SER A 100 12.21 0.74 -4.82
C SER A 100 12.50 0.34 -3.38
N TRP A 101 11.49 0.31 -2.53
CA TRP A 101 11.63 -0.16 -1.16
C TRP A 101 12.05 -1.64 -1.15
N GLY A 102 12.99 -1.98 -0.25
CA GLY A 102 13.61 -3.30 -0.18
C GLY A 102 12.63 -4.48 -0.06
N ASN A 103 11.47 -4.26 0.59
CA ASN A 103 10.46 -5.31 0.78
C ASN A 103 9.64 -5.62 -0.48
N HIS A 104 9.57 -4.73 -1.47
CA HIS A 104 8.71 -4.94 -2.65
C HIS A 104 9.13 -6.18 -3.45
N THR A 105 10.41 -6.28 -3.76
CA THR A 105 10.94 -7.39 -4.57
C THR A 105 10.72 -8.76 -3.94
N PRO A 106 11.12 -9.02 -2.66
CA PRO A 106 10.90 -10.32 -2.05
C PRO A 106 9.42 -10.66 -1.92
N ILE A 107 8.56 -9.72 -1.54
CA ILE A 107 7.12 -9.96 -1.39
C ILE A 107 6.51 -10.49 -2.69
N PHE A 108 6.78 -9.85 -3.82
CA PHE A 108 6.22 -10.29 -5.09
C PHE A 108 6.83 -11.58 -5.61
N LYS A 109 8.15 -11.79 -5.43
CA LYS A 109 8.79 -13.07 -5.75
C LYS A 109 8.22 -14.22 -4.94
N ASP A 110 8.05 -14.04 -3.62
CA ASP A 110 7.47 -15.04 -2.74
C ASP A 110 5.96 -15.26 -3.01
N SER A 111 5.32 -14.33 -3.70
CA SER A 111 3.97 -14.52 -4.22
C SER A 111 3.92 -15.31 -5.53
N GLY A 112 5.07 -15.68 -6.10
CA GLY A 112 5.17 -16.42 -7.35
C GLY A 112 5.11 -15.53 -8.60
N LEU A 113 5.42 -14.24 -8.47
CA LEU A 113 5.48 -13.30 -9.58
C LEU A 113 6.93 -13.07 -10.02
N GLU A 114 7.15 -12.93 -11.32
CA GLU A 114 8.39 -12.42 -11.88
C GLU A 114 8.49 -10.92 -11.63
N VAL A 115 9.62 -10.46 -11.08
CA VAL A 115 9.84 -9.03 -10.81
C VAL A 115 10.83 -8.48 -11.83
N LYS A 116 10.40 -7.46 -12.56
CA LYS A 116 11.23 -6.64 -13.45
C LYS A 116 11.27 -5.21 -12.94
N GLN A 117 12.26 -4.45 -13.38
CA GLN A 117 12.46 -3.07 -12.95
C GLN A 117 12.34 -2.12 -14.14
N TYR A 118 11.94 -0.88 -13.84
CA TYR A 118 11.96 0.23 -14.79
C TYR A 118 12.67 1.44 -14.20
N ARG A 119 13.25 2.29 -15.05
CA ARG A 119 13.92 3.53 -14.64
C ARG A 119 12.92 4.49 -14.00
N TYR A 120 13.33 5.10 -12.91
CA TYR A 120 12.48 6.04 -12.17
C TYR A 120 13.27 7.24 -11.66
N TYR A 121 14.46 7.02 -11.10
CA TYR A 121 15.25 8.04 -10.44
C TYR A 121 16.55 8.34 -11.22
N ASP A 122 16.76 9.63 -11.52
CA ASP A 122 18.00 10.14 -12.09
C ASP A 122 18.90 10.70 -10.98
N LYS A 123 20.05 10.06 -10.78
CA LYS A 123 21.06 10.49 -9.79
C LYS A 123 21.73 11.81 -10.15
N LYS A 124 21.77 12.22 -11.42
CA LYS A 124 22.44 13.43 -11.86
C LYS A 124 21.60 14.67 -11.55
N THR A 125 20.32 14.59 -11.82
CA THR A 125 19.37 15.67 -11.57
C THR A 125 18.74 15.61 -10.18
N VAL A 126 19.00 14.51 -9.42
CA VAL A 126 18.36 14.21 -8.11
C VAL A 126 16.84 14.29 -8.23
N GLY A 127 16.29 13.76 -9.33
CA GLY A 127 14.89 13.89 -9.66
C GLY A 127 14.32 12.68 -10.41
N LEU A 128 13.17 12.88 -11.05
CA LEU A 128 12.50 11.86 -11.84
C LEU A 128 13.16 11.73 -13.23
N ASP A 129 13.58 10.52 -13.59
CA ASP A 129 13.91 10.17 -14.99
C ASP A 129 12.63 9.90 -15.77
N PHE A 130 11.89 10.98 -16.07
CA PHE A 130 10.59 10.87 -16.73
C PHE A 130 10.70 10.20 -18.11
N GLN A 131 11.70 10.58 -18.89
CA GLN A 131 11.88 10.04 -20.24
C GLN A 131 12.20 8.53 -20.20
N GLY A 132 13.19 8.15 -19.37
CA GLY A 132 13.55 6.76 -19.19
C GLY A 132 12.42 5.90 -18.63
N MET A 133 11.66 6.44 -17.69
CA MET A 133 10.47 5.78 -17.15
C MET A 133 9.44 5.49 -18.26
N ILE A 134 9.11 6.47 -19.09
CA ILE A 134 8.13 6.30 -20.17
C ILE A 134 8.61 5.33 -21.24
N GLU A 135 9.90 5.35 -21.59
CA GLU A 135 10.49 4.40 -22.54
C GLU A 135 10.37 2.97 -22.02
N ASP A 136 10.76 2.72 -20.76
CA ASP A 136 10.69 1.39 -20.16
C ASP A 136 9.25 0.91 -20.03
N ILE A 137 8.31 1.77 -19.60
CA ILE A 137 6.88 1.43 -19.51
C ILE A 137 6.31 1.06 -20.87
N LYS A 138 6.67 1.77 -21.95
CA LYS A 138 6.23 1.41 -23.30
C LYS A 138 6.72 0.02 -23.73
N VAL A 139 7.95 -0.34 -23.36
CA VAL A 139 8.49 -1.69 -23.62
C VAL A 139 7.75 -2.72 -22.77
N CYS A 140 7.51 -2.42 -21.49
CA CYS A 140 6.76 -3.29 -20.59
C CYS A 140 5.33 -3.57 -21.11
N ILE A 141 4.62 -2.55 -21.59
CA ILE A 141 3.27 -2.69 -22.14
C ILE A 141 3.27 -3.57 -23.39
N ARG A 142 4.29 -3.48 -24.25
CA ARG A 142 4.42 -4.33 -25.43
C ARG A 142 4.72 -5.79 -25.10
N ALA A 143 5.53 -6.02 -24.04
CA ALA A 143 5.88 -7.36 -23.58
C ALA A 143 4.73 -8.03 -22.82
N VAL A 144 3.93 -7.24 -22.09
CA VAL A 144 2.75 -7.67 -21.34
C VAL A 144 1.53 -7.18 -22.11
N ARG A 145 1.02 -7.98 -23.04
CA ARG A 145 -0.07 -7.59 -23.96
C ARG A 145 -1.37 -7.13 -23.29
N TYR A 146 -1.45 -7.06 -21.97
CA TYR A 146 -2.55 -6.50 -21.19
C TYR A 146 -2.07 -6.02 -19.82
N ILE A 147 -1.51 -4.83 -19.71
CA ILE A 147 -1.82 -4.05 -18.54
C ILE A 147 -3.25 -3.56 -18.81
N ALA A 148 -4.19 -3.93 -17.93
CA ALA A 148 -5.54 -3.40 -17.98
C ALA A 148 -5.42 -1.89 -18.08
N ALA A 149 -5.73 -1.35 -19.24
CA ALA A 149 -5.67 0.07 -19.48
C ALA A 149 -6.69 0.71 -18.53
N PHE A 150 -6.23 1.49 -17.60
CA PHE A 150 -6.99 2.63 -17.13
C PHE A 150 -7.13 3.56 -18.34
N ARG A 151 -8.00 3.23 -19.27
CA ARG A 151 -8.48 4.16 -20.26
C ARG A 151 -9.43 5.08 -19.52
N HIS A 152 -8.99 6.30 -19.28
CA HIS A 152 -9.90 7.40 -19.19
C HIS A 152 -10.59 7.52 -20.57
N SER A 153 -11.84 7.14 -20.64
CA SER A 153 -12.80 7.62 -21.63
C SER A 153 -13.65 8.66 -20.96
#